data_1fc7c0e611b4446058d3f95ef9c45f88
#
_entry.id   1fc7c0e611b4446058d3f95ef9c45f88
#
_cell.length_a   1.000
_cell.length_b   1.000
_cell.length_c   1.000
_cell.angle_alpha   90.00
_cell.angle_beta   90.00
_cell.angle_gamma   90.00
#
_symmetry.space_group_name_H-M   'P 1'
#
loop_
_entity.id
_entity.type
_entity.pdbx_description
1 polymer ?
#
loop_
_entity_poly.entity_id
_entity_poly.type
_entity_poly.pdbx_seq_one_letter_code
_entity_poly.pdbx_strand_id
1 'polypeptide(L)'
;AVPESRALWFPEVAQVRNPRFTRALRADIERRGVVIRTQTPVTALDFAGNRVTGVETPRGKIAADRIVVCAGAWTGELLGRGTGSLDIEPVRGQMILFHGAPGLVRHITLFEGRYAIPRRDGRVLFGSTMEHAGFDKKTTANAREDLYAHAVALLPALRRLPIEHHWAGRRPGAPQGVPYIGVHPRAENLFVNAGHFRNGVVLGLASARLGADLVLGREPILDPAPYAVDAAR
;
A
#
# COMPACT_ATOMS: atom_id res chain seq x y z
N ALA A 1 -2.90 31.16 -11.62
CA ALA A 1 -3.50 30.59 -12.83
C ALA A 1 -2.66 29.38 -13.23
N VAL A 2 -3.28 28.24 -13.41
CA VAL A 2 -2.65 27.14 -14.15
C VAL A 2 -2.32 27.75 -15.52
N PRO A 3 -1.09 27.60 -16.05
CA PRO A 3 -0.79 28.10 -17.37
C PRO A 3 -1.87 27.58 -18.33
N GLU A 4 -2.11 28.27 -19.44
CA GLU A 4 -3.10 27.92 -20.47
C GLU A 4 -2.77 26.53 -21.07
N SER A 5 -2.87 25.51 -20.26
CA SER A 5 -2.61 24.12 -20.61
C SER A 5 -3.92 23.40 -20.81
N ARG A 6 -4.00 22.61 -21.87
CA ARG A 6 -5.11 21.70 -22.07
C ARG A 6 -5.16 20.70 -20.92
N ALA A 7 -6.31 20.55 -20.28
CA ALA A 7 -6.53 19.56 -19.24
C ALA A 7 -7.45 18.44 -19.77
N LEU A 8 -7.20 17.21 -19.34
CA LEU A 8 -8.12 16.10 -19.57
C LEU A 8 -9.02 15.96 -18.34
N TRP A 9 -10.31 15.83 -18.58
CA TRP A 9 -11.31 15.60 -17.54
C TRP A 9 -11.76 14.13 -17.55
N PHE A 10 -11.66 13.49 -16.38
CA PHE A 10 -12.08 12.10 -16.15
C PHE A 10 -13.19 12.09 -15.09
N PRO A 11 -14.47 12.13 -15.49
CA PRO A 11 -15.60 12.27 -14.56
C PRO A 11 -15.75 11.08 -13.60
N GLU A 12 -15.28 9.91 -13.99
CA GLU A 12 -15.40 8.67 -13.21
C GLU A 12 -14.26 8.44 -12.21
N VAL A 13 -13.22 9.29 -12.23
CA VAL A 13 -12.12 9.17 -11.27
C VAL A 13 -12.59 9.58 -9.89
N ALA A 14 -12.43 8.67 -8.95
CA ALA A 14 -12.84 8.86 -7.57
C ALA A 14 -11.64 8.71 -6.61
N GLN A 15 -11.90 8.96 -5.34
CA GLN A 15 -10.93 8.75 -4.27
C GLN A 15 -11.54 7.92 -3.13
N VAL A 16 -10.69 7.17 -2.45
CA VAL A 16 -11.04 6.54 -1.20
C VAL A 16 -10.18 7.13 -0.07
N ARG A 17 -10.77 7.31 1.10
CA ARG A 17 -10.03 7.72 2.29
C ARG A 17 -9.51 6.48 3.01
N ASN A 18 -8.26 6.09 2.71
CA ASN A 18 -7.64 4.86 3.20
C ASN A 18 -7.86 4.58 4.71
N PRO A 19 -7.67 5.54 5.65
CA PRO A 19 -7.90 5.26 7.06
C PRO A 19 -9.36 4.92 7.41
N ARG A 20 -10.33 5.44 6.66
CA ARG A 20 -11.75 5.10 6.83
C ARG A 20 -12.07 3.75 6.21
N PHE A 21 -11.53 3.49 5.03
CA PHE A 21 -11.71 2.24 4.31
C PHE A 21 -11.15 1.05 5.11
N THR A 22 -9.90 1.15 5.58
CA THR A 22 -9.29 0.09 6.39
C THR A 22 -10.01 -0.12 7.72
N ARG A 23 -10.55 0.94 8.34
CA ARG A 23 -11.37 0.82 9.53
C ARG A 23 -12.67 0.07 9.27
N ALA A 24 -13.34 0.36 8.15
CA ALA A 24 -14.56 -0.34 7.75
C ALA A 24 -14.29 -1.81 7.47
N LEU A 25 -13.21 -2.14 6.74
CA LEU A 25 -12.78 -3.51 6.50
C LEU A 25 -12.49 -4.25 7.81
N ARG A 26 -11.77 -3.61 8.72
CA ARG A 26 -11.48 -4.19 10.04
C ARG A 26 -12.77 -4.52 10.79
N ALA A 27 -13.70 -3.59 10.90
CA ALA A 27 -14.97 -3.81 11.58
C ALA A 27 -15.78 -4.95 10.93
N ASP A 28 -15.73 -5.08 9.60
CA ASP A 28 -16.45 -6.15 8.91
C ASP A 28 -15.83 -7.54 9.17
N ILE A 29 -14.51 -7.67 9.11
CA ILE A 29 -13.86 -8.97 9.38
C ILE A 29 -13.99 -9.38 10.85
N GLU A 30 -13.92 -8.44 11.80
CA GLU A 30 -14.18 -8.71 13.23
C GLU A 30 -15.62 -9.21 13.44
N ARG A 31 -16.61 -8.58 12.80
CA ARG A 31 -18.01 -9.02 12.84
C ARG A 31 -18.22 -10.41 12.25
N ARG A 32 -17.38 -10.83 11.31
CA ARG A 32 -17.37 -12.18 10.71
C ARG A 32 -16.62 -13.21 11.54
N GLY A 33 -16.17 -12.85 12.75
CA GLY A 33 -15.47 -13.75 13.65
C GLY A 33 -13.98 -13.93 13.37
N VAL A 34 -13.39 -13.10 12.50
CA VAL A 34 -11.94 -13.15 12.25
C VAL A 34 -11.21 -12.56 13.47
N VAL A 35 -10.27 -13.31 14.02
CA VAL A 35 -9.45 -12.86 15.15
C VAL A 35 -8.31 -11.99 14.65
N ILE A 36 -8.28 -10.73 15.08
CA ILE A 36 -7.18 -9.79 14.81
C ILE A 36 -6.28 -9.69 16.04
N ARG A 37 -5.03 -10.10 15.91
CA ARG A 37 -4.01 -9.97 16.94
C ARG A 37 -3.11 -8.77 16.67
N THR A 38 -3.45 -7.63 17.25
CA THR A 38 -2.62 -6.42 17.18
C THR A 38 -1.39 -6.55 18.10
N GLN A 39 -0.36 -5.73 17.82
CA GLN A 39 0.90 -5.73 18.61
C GLN A 39 1.50 -7.14 18.77
N THR A 40 1.37 -7.94 17.72
CA THR A 40 1.88 -9.31 17.68
C THR A 40 2.71 -9.45 16.38
N PRO A 41 3.95 -8.92 16.38
CA PRO A 41 4.82 -9.04 15.21
C PRO A 41 5.16 -10.50 14.95
N VAL A 42 5.06 -10.92 13.70
CA VAL A 42 5.59 -12.20 13.25
C VAL A 42 7.08 -12.02 13.00
N THR A 43 7.90 -12.81 13.68
CA THR A 43 9.36 -12.73 13.62
C THR A 43 9.98 -13.77 12.68
N ALA A 44 9.31 -14.91 12.49
CA ALA A 44 9.73 -15.96 11.57
C ALA A 44 8.54 -16.83 11.14
N LEU A 45 8.74 -17.57 10.07
CA LEU A 45 7.89 -18.69 9.66
C LEU A 45 8.50 -19.98 10.21
N ASP A 46 7.67 -20.89 10.67
CA ASP A 46 8.10 -22.18 11.21
C ASP A 46 7.84 -23.29 10.19
N PHE A 47 8.88 -24.07 9.84
CA PHE A 47 8.84 -25.04 8.77
C PHE A 47 9.00 -26.48 9.26
N ALA A 48 8.28 -27.39 8.63
CA ALA A 48 8.51 -28.83 8.69
C ALA A 48 8.60 -29.36 7.23
N GLY A 49 9.82 -29.57 6.77
CA GLY A 49 10.07 -29.93 5.36
C GLY A 49 9.66 -28.83 4.39
N ASN A 50 8.77 -29.17 3.45
CA ASN A 50 8.20 -28.25 2.45
C ASN A 50 6.87 -27.60 2.88
N ARG A 51 6.54 -27.62 4.17
CA ARG A 51 5.33 -27.00 4.71
C ARG A 51 5.66 -25.99 5.81
N VAL A 52 4.87 -24.92 5.89
CA VAL A 52 4.87 -24.03 7.04
C VAL A 52 3.85 -24.55 8.06
N THR A 53 4.26 -24.68 9.31
CA THR A 53 3.42 -25.22 10.43
C THR A 53 2.87 -24.09 11.30
N GLY A 54 3.38 -22.88 11.15
CA GLY A 54 2.96 -21.74 11.94
C GLY A 54 3.87 -20.54 11.77
N VAL A 55 3.66 -19.58 12.66
CA VAL A 55 4.49 -18.37 12.75
C VAL A 55 5.01 -18.18 14.15
N GLU A 56 6.22 -17.64 14.27
CA GLU A 56 6.80 -17.26 15.55
C GLU A 56 6.47 -15.82 15.89
N THR A 57 6.17 -15.58 17.16
CA THR A 57 5.92 -14.25 17.71
C THR A 57 6.59 -14.12 19.08
N PRO A 58 6.83 -12.90 19.60
CA PRO A 58 7.33 -12.71 20.97
C PRO A 58 6.43 -13.31 22.07
N ARG A 59 5.18 -13.65 21.73
CA ARG A 59 4.20 -14.27 22.64
C ARG A 59 4.07 -15.78 22.46
N GLY A 60 4.96 -16.38 21.67
CA GLY A 60 4.96 -17.79 21.34
C GLY A 60 4.52 -18.07 19.92
N LYS A 61 4.49 -19.34 19.58
CA LYS A 61 4.15 -19.86 18.27
C LYS A 61 2.63 -19.88 18.05
N ILE A 62 2.22 -19.56 16.83
CA ILE A 62 0.83 -19.68 16.39
C ILE A 62 0.82 -20.69 15.23
N ALA A 63 0.21 -21.83 15.47
CA ALA A 63 0.06 -22.88 14.46
C ALA A 63 -1.01 -22.49 13.42
N ALA A 64 -0.78 -22.89 12.16
CA ALA A 64 -1.72 -22.69 11.07
C ALA A 64 -1.46 -23.69 9.93
N ASP A 65 -2.54 -24.16 9.29
CA ASP A 65 -2.47 -25.09 8.16
C ASP A 65 -2.11 -24.38 6.84
N ARG A 66 -2.49 -23.13 6.69
CA ARG A 66 -2.20 -22.26 5.54
C ARG A 66 -1.82 -20.89 6.03
N ILE A 67 -0.82 -20.28 5.40
CA ILE A 67 -0.33 -18.95 5.74
C ILE A 67 -0.32 -18.06 4.51
N VAL A 68 -0.88 -16.86 4.65
CA VAL A 68 -0.87 -15.84 3.62
C VAL A 68 -0.04 -14.65 4.13
N VAL A 69 1.06 -14.37 3.46
CA VAL A 69 1.93 -13.24 3.80
C VAL A 69 1.48 -11.99 3.06
N CYS A 70 0.92 -11.03 3.80
CA CYS A 70 0.50 -9.72 3.32
C CYS A 70 1.26 -8.61 4.07
N ALA A 71 2.57 -8.77 4.26
CA ALA A 71 3.38 -7.93 5.14
C ALA A 71 3.86 -6.62 4.49
N GLY A 72 3.32 -6.25 3.32
CA GLY A 72 3.65 -4.99 2.63
C GLY A 72 5.16 -4.86 2.39
N ALA A 73 5.76 -3.74 2.80
CA ALA A 73 7.19 -3.49 2.62
C ALA A 73 8.11 -4.44 3.42
N TRP A 74 7.57 -5.15 4.42
CA TRP A 74 8.33 -6.11 5.22
C TRP A 74 8.28 -7.55 4.68
N THR A 75 7.56 -7.78 3.57
CA THR A 75 7.41 -9.12 3.01
C THR A 75 8.76 -9.76 2.66
N GLY A 76 9.67 -8.99 2.03
CA GLY A 76 11.01 -9.48 1.68
C GLY A 76 11.83 -9.87 2.91
N GLU A 77 11.82 -9.07 3.98
CA GLU A 77 12.53 -9.40 5.22
C GLU A 77 11.95 -10.63 5.91
N LEU A 78 10.62 -10.74 5.97
CA LEU A 78 9.96 -11.86 6.63
C LEU A 78 10.23 -13.18 5.90
N LEU A 79 10.15 -13.18 4.59
CA LEU A 79 10.40 -14.36 3.76
C LEU A 79 11.89 -14.66 3.64
N GLY A 80 12.77 -13.65 3.60
CA GLY A 80 14.22 -13.84 3.51
C GLY A 80 14.84 -14.67 4.63
N ARG A 81 14.21 -14.70 5.79
CA ARG A 81 14.66 -15.45 6.97
C ARG A 81 14.42 -16.96 6.92
N GLY A 82 14.14 -17.55 5.77
CA GLY A 82 13.92 -19.00 5.68
C GLY A 82 13.51 -19.53 4.32
N THR A 83 13.06 -18.69 3.41
CA THR A 83 12.49 -19.14 2.13
C THR A 83 13.16 -18.56 0.89
N GLY A 84 14.06 -17.62 1.03
CA GLY A 84 14.55 -16.78 -0.05
C GLY A 84 13.78 -15.47 -0.14
N SER A 85 14.50 -14.38 -0.29
CA SER A 85 13.93 -13.03 -0.32
C SER A 85 13.17 -12.81 -1.62
N LEU A 86 11.99 -12.20 -1.51
CA LEU A 86 11.33 -11.57 -2.66
C LEU A 86 11.90 -10.16 -2.84
N ASP A 87 12.03 -9.76 -4.08
CA ASP A 87 12.47 -8.40 -4.42
C ASP A 87 11.34 -7.40 -4.15
N ILE A 88 11.14 -7.11 -2.87
CA ILE A 88 10.20 -6.10 -2.39
C ILE A 88 10.96 -5.13 -1.50
N GLU A 89 11.12 -3.91 -1.97
CA GLU A 89 11.81 -2.85 -1.24
C GLU A 89 10.84 -1.79 -0.67
N PRO A 90 11.17 -1.18 0.48
CA PRO A 90 10.41 -0.06 1.00
C PRO A 90 10.72 1.21 0.22
N VAL A 91 9.74 1.76 -0.49
CA VAL A 91 9.85 3.05 -1.17
C VAL A 91 9.10 4.11 -0.36
N ARG A 92 9.86 5.05 0.22
CA ARG A 92 9.29 6.13 1.03
C ARG A 92 8.53 7.12 0.15
N GLY A 93 7.37 7.56 0.62
CA GLY A 93 6.60 8.65 0.03
C GLY A 93 6.11 9.60 1.10
N GLN A 94 6.47 10.88 0.95
CA GLN A 94 6.03 11.94 1.85
C GLN A 94 4.84 12.68 1.25
N MET A 95 3.97 13.16 2.12
CA MET A 95 2.74 13.90 1.77
C MET A 95 2.48 15.00 2.76
N ILE A 96 1.87 16.08 2.29
CA ILE A 96 1.40 17.20 3.12
C ILE A 96 -0.12 17.33 3.05
N LEU A 97 -0.72 17.85 4.10
CA LEU A 97 -2.14 18.12 4.21
C LEU A 97 -2.36 19.58 4.52
N PHE A 98 -3.04 20.29 3.65
CA PHE A 98 -3.49 21.64 3.89
C PHE A 98 -4.86 21.64 4.57
N HIS A 99 -5.09 22.66 5.41
CA HIS A 99 -6.40 22.89 6.01
C HIS A 99 -7.02 24.17 5.45
N GLY A 100 -8.09 24.04 4.70
CA GLY A 100 -8.81 25.15 4.08
C GLY A 100 -10.33 25.02 4.27
N ALA A 101 -11.05 25.93 3.65
CA ALA A 101 -12.50 25.89 3.63
C ALA A 101 -13.03 24.75 2.71
N PRO A 102 -14.16 24.11 3.04
CA PRO A 102 -14.83 23.18 2.16
C PRO A 102 -15.11 23.81 0.78
N GLY A 103 -14.83 23.06 -0.28
CA GLY A 103 -15.09 23.49 -1.66
C GLY A 103 -14.03 24.40 -2.28
N LEU A 104 -12.96 24.78 -1.57
CA LEU A 104 -11.85 25.56 -2.12
C LEU A 104 -11.18 24.86 -3.30
N VAL A 105 -10.95 23.57 -3.18
CA VAL A 105 -10.50 22.68 -4.26
C VAL A 105 -11.61 21.64 -4.49
N ARG A 106 -12.08 21.52 -5.74
CA ARG A 106 -13.27 20.71 -6.05
C ARG A 106 -12.93 19.36 -6.68
N HIS A 107 -11.81 19.29 -7.40
CA HIS A 107 -11.45 18.13 -8.21
C HIS A 107 -10.11 17.56 -7.79
N ILE A 108 -9.95 16.25 -7.93
CA ILE A 108 -8.63 15.62 -7.90
C ILE A 108 -7.86 16.18 -9.09
N THR A 109 -6.68 16.69 -8.86
CA THR A 109 -5.81 17.23 -9.91
C THR A 109 -4.52 16.44 -9.93
N LEU A 110 -4.13 15.93 -11.09
CA LEU A 110 -2.86 15.23 -11.31
C LEU A 110 -2.01 16.06 -12.28
N PHE A 111 -0.78 16.32 -11.88
CA PHE A 111 0.18 17.04 -12.72
C PHE A 111 1.61 16.59 -12.39
N GLU A 112 2.41 16.26 -13.39
CA GLU A 112 3.82 15.84 -13.25
C GLU A 112 4.03 14.74 -12.20
N GLY A 113 3.14 13.75 -12.18
CA GLY A 113 3.21 12.62 -11.24
C GLY A 113 2.82 12.93 -9.79
N ARG A 114 2.48 14.19 -9.50
CA ARG A 114 1.95 14.65 -8.21
C ARG A 114 0.45 14.87 -8.30
N TYR A 115 -0.22 14.84 -7.15
CA TYR A 115 -1.67 14.97 -7.09
C TYR A 115 -2.13 15.80 -5.91
N ALA A 116 -3.18 16.59 -6.15
CA ALA A 116 -3.97 17.25 -5.12
C ALA A 116 -5.30 16.51 -4.96
N ILE A 117 -5.63 16.12 -3.74
CA ILE A 117 -6.87 15.39 -3.43
C ILE A 117 -7.68 16.19 -2.40
N PRO A 118 -8.77 16.86 -2.83
CA PRO A 118 -9.64 17.58 -1.92
C PRO A 118 -10.47 16.62 -1.06
N ARG A 119 -10.76 17.04 0.15
CA ARG A 119 -11.66 16.36 1.08
C ARG A 119 -12.90 17.21 1.31
N ARG A 120 -14.03 16.57 1.63
CA ARG A 120 -15.30 17.28 1.90
C ARG A 120 -15.23 18.22 3.10
N ASP A 121 -14.27 17.99 4.00
CA ASP A 121 -14.03 18.78 5.20
C ASP A 121 -13.08 19.99 4.97
N GLY A 122 -12.77 20.31 3.71
CA GLY A 122 -11.92 21.43 3.32
C GLY A 122 -10.43 21.09 3.28
N ARG A 123 -10.02 19.93 3.77
CA ARG A 123 -8.62 19.51 3.68
C ARG A 123 -8.22 19.17 2.26
N VAL A 124 -6.99 19.50 1.90
CA VAL A 124 -6.40 19.16 0.60
C VAL A 124 -5.10 18.39 0.84
N LEU A 125 -5.11 17.14 0.39
CA LEU A 125 -3.94 16.27 0.40
C LEU A 125 -3.09 16.57 -0.82
N PHE A 126 -1.77 16.73 -0.63
CA PHE A 126 -0.85 16.89 -1.75
C PHE A 126 0.34 15.95 -1.61
N GLY A 127 0.70 15.30 -2.68
CA GLY A 127 1.83 14.35 -2.72
C GLY A 127 2.06 13.78 -4.12
N SER A 128 3.03 12.93 -4.24
CA SER A 128 3.90 12.43 -3.16
C SER A 128 5.34 12.36 -3.64
N THR A 129 6.28 12.34 -2.71
CA THR A 129 7.67 11.99 -3.04
C THR A 129 7.81 10.52 -3.36
N MET A 130 8.95 10.15 -3.95
CA MET A 130 9.35 8.77 -4.19
C MET A 130 10.84 8.65 -3.89
N GLU A 131 11.17 7.97 -2.79
CA GLU A 131 12.49 7.97 -2.21
C GLU A 131 12.92 6.56 -1.79
N HIS A 132 14.11 6.14 -2.23
CA HIS A 132 14.73 4.88 -1.82
C HIS A 132 15.52 5.12 -0.51
N ALA A 133 14.82 5.11 0.61
CA ALA A 133 15.35 5.41 1.94
C ALA A 133 15.25 4.22 2.91
N GLY A 134 15.12 3.01 2.36
CA GLY A 134 14.92 1.82 3.17
C GLY A 134 13.71 1.97 4.10
N PHE A 135 13.81 1.46 5.30
CA PHE A 135 12.73 1.54 6.29
C PHE A 135 12.66 2.89 7.04
N ASP A 136 13.49 3.88 6.71
CA ASP A 136 13.39 5.20 7.34
C ASP A 136 12.04 5.86 6.99
N LYS A 137 11.30 6.24 8.03
CA LYS A 137 9.97 6.89 7.93
C LYS A 137 10.00 8.36 8.33
N LYS A 138 11.19 8.92 8.55
CA LYS A 138 11.32 10.33 8.91
C LYS A 138 10.89 11.21 7.75
N THR A 139 10.19 12.29 8.06
CA THR A 139 9.92 13.38 7.13
C THR A 139 11.13 14.31 7.07
N THR A 140 11.31 14.99 5.94
CA THR A 140 12.42 15.91 5.72
C THR A 140 11.92 17.32 5.38
N ALA A 141 12.64 18.34 5.83
CA ALA A 141 12.32 19.73 5.51
C ALA A 141 12.30 19.97 3.98
N ASN A 142 13.31 19.45 3.28
CA ASN A 142 13.42 19.59 1.83
C ASN A 142 12.20 19.02 1.09
N ALA A 143 11.72 17.81 1.49
CA ALA A 143 10.52 17.23 0.89
C ALA A 143 9.26 18.04 1.19
N ARG A 144 9.17 18.63 2.40
CA ARG A 144 8.06 19.51 2.76
C ARG A 144 8.03 20.77 1.91
N GLU A 145 9.18 21.40 1.73
CA GLU A 145 9.35 22.63 0.92
C GLU A 145 9.07 22.35 -0.55
N ASP A 146 9.61 21.25 -1.10
CA ASP A 146 9.37 20.81 -2.48
C ASP A 146 7.89 20.53 -2.73
N LEU A 147 7.24 19.77 -1.87
CA LEU A 147 5.81 19.47 -1.97
C LEU A 147 4.97 20.75 -1.87
N TYR A 148 5.32 21.66 -0.97
CA TYR A 148 4.64 22.95 -0.84
C TYR A 148 4.77 23.80 -2.10
N ALA A 149 5.98 23.94 -2.63
CA ALA A 149 6.24 24.72 -3.83
C ALA A 149 5.41 24.22 -5.03
N HIS A 150 5.39 22.89 -5.27
CA HIS A 150 4.60 22.29 -6.33
C HIS A 150 3.08 22.40 -6.08
N ALA A 151 2.65 22.25 -4.83
CA ALA A 151 1.24 22.41 -4.49
C ALA A 151 0.72 23.82 -4.79
N VAL A 152 1.50 24.83 -4.43
CA VAL A 152 1.15 26.25 -4.65
C VAL A 152 1.28 26.64 -6.12
N ALA A 153 2.24 26.08 -6.86
CA ALA A 153 2.34 26.26 -8.31
C ALA A 153 1.11 25.71 -9.02
N LEU A 154 0.68 24.49 -8.66
CA LEU A 154 -0.49 23.86 -9.25
C LEU A 154 -1.80 24.55 -8.82
N LEU A 155 -1.93 24.86 -7.54
CA LEU A 155 -3.13 25.44 -6.93
C LEU A 155 -2.76 26.66 -6.08
N PRO A 156 -2.65 27.86 -6.65
CA PRO A 156 -2.23 29.09 -5.94
C PRO A 156 -3.05 29.42 -4.70
N ALA A 157 -4.31 28.97 -4.63
CA ALA A 157 -5.17 29.14 -3.46
C ALA A 157 -4.61 28.49 -2.20
N LEU A 158 -3.75 27.46 -2.33
CA LEU A 158 -3.13 26.77 -1.20
C LEU A 158 -2.06 27.61 -0.49
N ARG A 159 -1.54 28.66 -1.13
CA ARG A 159 -0.46 29.51 -0.58
C ARG A 159 -0.79 30.08 0.79
N ARG A 160 -2.05 30.39 1.05
CA ARG A 160 -2.51 31.02 2.29
C ARG A 160 -2.96 30.04 3.34
N LEU A 161 -2.90 28.73 3.05
CA LEU A 161 -3.38 27.70 3.96
C LEU A 161 -2.24 27.14 4.82
N PRO A 162 -2.52 26.84 6.10
CA PRO A 162 -1.58 26.14 6.95
C PRO A 162 -1.42 24.68 6.49
N ILE A 163 -0.20 24.16 6.60
CA ILE A 163 0.06 22.73 6.52
C ILE A 163 -0.26 22.12 7.87
N GLU A 164 -1.36 21.38 7.95
CA GLU A 164 -1.85 20.72 9.17
C GLU A 164 -1.01 19.49 9.52
N HIS A 165 -0.62 18.70 8.51
CA HIS A 165 0.17 17.49 8.70
C HIS A 165 1.20 17.28 7.59
N HIS A 166 2.33 16.69 7.98
CA HIS A 166 3.36 16.16 7.10
C HIS A 166 3.77 14.79 7.60
N TRP A 167 3.69 13.76 6.75
CA TRP A 167 4.02 12.40 7.12
C TRP A 167 4.65 11.63 5.97
N ALA A 168 5.24 10.47 6.29
CA ALA A 168 5.77 9.52 5.33
C ALA A 168 5.13 8.15 5.46
N GLY A 169 5.00 7.45 4.34
CA GLY A 169 4.63 6.04 4.23
C GLY A 169 5.71 5.25 3.51
N ARG A 170 5.65 3.93 3.62
CA ARG A 170 6.52 2.99 2.89
C ARG A 170 5.65 2.18 1.93
N ARG A 171 5.91 2.31 0.64
CA ARG A 171 5.25 1.50 -0.37
C ARG A 171 6.04 0.22 -0.56
N PRO A 172 5.38 -0.93 -0.73
CA PRO A 172 6.04 -2.19 -1.08
C PRO A 172 6.39 -2.17 -2.57
N GLY A 173 7.59 -1.68 -2.92
CA GLY A 173 8.08 -1.67 -4.30
C GLY A 173 8.42 -3.09 -4.74
N ALA A 174 7.83 -3.54 -5.83
CA ALA A 174 8.18 -4.78 -6.52
C ALA A 174 8.70 -4.46 -7.93
N PRO A 175 9.50 -5.33 -8.55
CA PRO A 175 9.99 -5.14 -9.90
C PRO A 175 8.85 -4.83 -10.87
N GLN A 176 9.07 -3.84 -11.74
CA GLN A 176 8.08 -3.35 -12.71
C GLN A 176 6.73 -2.90 -12.10
N GLY A 177 6.61 -2.85 -10.76
CA GLY A 177 5.36 -2.52 -10.06
C GLY A 177 4.31 -3.64 -10.09
N VAL A 178 4.69 -4.85 -10.49
CA VAL A 178 3.80 -6.03 -10.56
C VAL A 178 3.80 -6.73 -9.21
N PRO A 179 2.64 -6.92 -8.55
CA PRO A 179 2.57 -7.59 -7.25
C PRO A 179 2.85 -9.09 -7.35
N TYR A 180 3.28 -9.68 -6.24
CA TYR A 180 3.38 -11.12 -6.06
C TYR A 180 2.07 -11.63 -5.46
N ILE A 181 1.37 -12.51 -6.18
CA ILE A 181 0.11 -13.11 -5.73
C ILE A 181 0.14 -14.60 -6.09
N GLY A 182 0.38 -15.47 -5.13
CA GLY A 182 0.47 -16.89 -5.41
C GLY A 182 1.06 -17.74 -4.30
N VAL A 183 1.23 -19.02 -4.60
CA VAL A 183 1.91 -19.98 -3.73
C VAL A 183 3.42 -19.69 -3.75
N HIS A 184 4.05 -19.77 -2.60
CA HIS A 184 5.50 -19.64 -2.48
C HIS A 184 6.16 -20.96 -2.92
N PRO A 185 7.18 -20.96 -3.83
CA PRO A 185 7.72 -22.18 -4.42
C PRO A 185 8.35 -23.15 -3.41
N ARG A 186 8.73 -22.67 -2.23
CA ARG A 186 9.36 -23.50 -1.18
C ARG A 186 8.37 -24.14 -0.19
N ALA A 187 7.08 -23.78 -0.24
CA ALA A 187 6.09 -24.35 0.66
C ALA A 187 4.69 -24.31 0.06
N GLU A 188 4.08 -25.46 -0.14
CA GLU A 188 2.78 -25.60 -0.81
C GLU A 188 1.60 -24.94 -0.10
N ASN A 189 1.75 -24.64 1.19
CA ASN A 189 0.74 -23.99 2.03
C ASN A 189 1.10 -22.57 2.44
N LEU A 190 2.15 -22.00 1.84
CA LEU A 190 2.57 -20.63 2.03
C LEU A 190 2.17 -19.81 0.80
N PHE A 191 1.38 -18.78 1.01
CA PHE A 191 0.90 -17.88 -0.03
C PHE A 191 1.41 -16.46 0.21
N VAL A 192 1.60 -15.72 -0.86
CA VAL A 192 2.03 -14.31 -0.82
C VAL A 192 0.98 -13.46 -1.52
N ASN A 193 0.68 -12.29 -0.96
CA ASN A 193 -0.09 -11.24 -1.62
C ASN A 193 0.51 -9.88 -1.21
N ALA A 194 1.51 -9.42 -1.96
CA ALA A 194 2.33 -8.27 -1.61
C ALA A 194 2.97 -7.58 -2.84
N GLY A 195 3.66 -6.47 -2.62
CA GLY A 195 4.40 -5.80 -3.71
C GLY A 195 3.57 -4.88 -4.59
N HIS A 196 2.39 -4.42 -4.16
CA HIS A 196 1.46 -3.61 -4.95
C HIS A 196 1.93 -2.17 -5.24
N PHE A 197 3.04 -1.76 -4.69
CA PHE A 197 3.68 -0.45 -4.89
C PHE A 197 2.69 0.73 -4.79
N ARG A 198 2.44 1.43 -5.89
CA ARG A 198 1.55 2.61 -5.96
C ARG A 198 0.07 2.25 -6.16
N ASN A 199 -0.20 1.02 -6.56
CA ASN A 199 -1.51 0.58 -7.05
C ASN A 199 -2.31 -0.24 -6.02
N GLY A 200 -1.82 -0.40 -4.79
CA GLY A 200 -2.42 -1.28 -3.79
C GLY A 200 -3.88 -0.95 -3.43
N VAL A 201 -4.30 0.30 -3.53
CA VAL A 201 -5.71 0.66 -3.30
C VAL A 201 -6.58 0.26 -4.49
N VAL A 202 -6.14 0.54 -5.70
CA VAL A 202 -6.89 0.23 -6.94
C VAL A 202 -6.99 -1.28 -7.15
N LEU A 203 -5.87 -1.99 -6.98
CA LEU A 203 -5.81 -3.44 -7.20
C LEU A 203 -6.29 -4.27 -6.02
N GLY A 204 -6.46 -3.67 -4.84
CA GLY A 204 -6.61 -4.39 -3.57
C GLY A 204 -7.73 -5.42 -3.57
N LEU A 205 -8.90 -5.10 -4.11
CA LEU A 205 -10.03 -6.03 -4.15
C LEU A 205 -9.80 -7.19 -5.14
N ALA A 206 -9.28 -6.90 -6.33
CA ALA A 206 -8.96 -7.93 -7.32
C ALA A 206 -7.83 -8.86 -6.82
N SER A 207 -6.77 -8.28 -6.23
CA SER A 207 -5.68 -9.04 -5.62
C SER A 207 -6.14 -9.92 -4.46
N ALA A 208 -7.02 -9.40 -3.60
CA ALA A 208 -7.57 -10.16 -2.49
C ALA A 208 -8.44 -11.32 -3.00
N ARG A 209 -9.24 -11.10 -4.05
CA ARG A 209 -10.05 -12.15 -4.67
C ARG A 209 -9.17 -13.22 -5.31
N LEU A 210 -8.20 -12.84 -6.15
CA LEU A 210 -7.26 -13.77 -6.76
C LEU A 210 -6.51 -14.58 -5.71
N GLY A 211 -5.94 -13.91 -4.70
CA GLY A 211 -5.26 -14.58 -3.60
C GLY A 211 -6.16 -15.56 -2.83
N ALA A 212 -7.41 -15.19 -2.57
CA ALA A 212 -8.37 -16.06 -1.90
C ALA A 212 -8.75 -17.27 -2.77
N ASP A 213 -8.93 -17.08 -4.07
CA ASP A 213 -9.24 -18.19 -4.98
C ASP A 213 -8.09 -19.23 -4.98
N LEU A 214 -6.84 -18.78 -5.04
CA LEU A 214 -5.65 -19.64 -4.97
C LEU A 214 -5.53 -20.36 -3.62
N VAL A 215 -5.71 -19.65 -2.51
CA VAL A 215 -5.66 -20.25 -1.15
C VAL A 215 -6.73 -21.30 -0.96
N LEU A 216 -7.92 -21.11 -1.53
CA LEU A 216 -9.06 -21.98 -1.36
C LEU A 216 -9.19 -23.05 -2.45
N GLY A 217 -8.30 -23.07 -3.45
CA GLY A 217 -8.33 -23.99 -4.57
C GLY A 217 -9.55 -23.77 -5.47
N ARG A 218 -9.97 -22.52 -5.65
CA ARG A 218 -11.06 -22.12 -6.54
C ARG A 218 -10.52 -21.74 -7.91
N GLU A 219 -11.39 -21.73 -8.92
CA GLU A 219 -11.06 -21.13 -10.21
C GLU A 219 -10.69 -19.66 -10.05
N PRO A 220 -9.46 -19.26 -10.46
CA PRO A 220 -9.02 -17.87 -10.34
C PRO A 220 -9.83 -16.94 -11.25
N ILE A 221 -10.12 -15.72 -10.78
CA ILE A 221 -10.85 -14.71 -11.57
C ILE A 221 -10.10 -14.22 -12.81
N LEU A 222 -8.79 -14.47 -12.88
CA LEU A 222 -7.91 -14.16 -14.01
C LEU A 222 -6.68 -15.07 -13.97
N ASP A 223 -5.92 -15.12 -15.07
CA ASP A 223 -4.67 -15.89 -15.12
C ASP A 223 -3.68 -15.44 -14.02
N PRO A 224 -3.31 -16.31 -13.07
CA PRO A 224 -2.38 -15.97 -12.00
C PRO A 224 -0.91 -15.96 -12.43
N ALA A 225 -0.55 -16.53 -13.58
CA ALA A 225 0.84 -16.75 -13.99
C ALA A 225 1.69 -15.47 -13.99
N PRO A 226 1.22 -14.30 -14.46
CA PRO A 226 2.01 -13.07 -14.40
C PRO A 226 2.32 -12.56 -12.99
N TYR A 227 1.56 -13.01 -12.00
CA TYR A 227 1.68 -12.60 -10.59
C TYR A 227 2.36 -13.63 -9.72
N ALA A 228 2.67 -14.81 -10.26
CA ALA A 228 3.28 -15.90 -9.51
C ALA A 228 4.59 -15.43 -8.81
N VAL A 229 4.87 -16.06 -7.69
CA VAL A 229 6.04 -15.69 -6.85
C VAL A 229 7.37 -15.93 -7.57
N ASP A 230 7.41 -16.92 -8.44
CA ASP A 230 8.54 -17.34 -9.26
C ASP A 230 8.46 -16.84 -10.73
N ALA A 231 7.50 -16.00 -11.06
CA ALA A 231 7.40 -15.42 -12.40
C ALA A 231 8.64 -14.59 -12.72
N ALA A 232 9.14 -14.69 -13.93
CA ALA A 232 10.23 -13.86 -14.44
C ALA A 232 9.81 -12.38 -14.47
N ARG A 233 10.67 -11.48 -13.98
CA ARG A 233 10.40 -10.04 -13.84
C ARG A 233 11.57 -9.19 -14.29
#